data_ea85b0d5bd275a49bf590b740b9c5514
#
_entry.id   ea85b0d5bd275a49bf590b740b9c5514
#
_cell.length_a   1.000
_cell.length_b   1.000
_cell.length_c   1.000
_cell.angle_alpha   90.00
_cell.angle_beta   90.00
_cell.angle_gamma   90.00
#
_symmetry.space_group_name_H-M   'P 1'
#
loop_
_entity.id
_entity.type
_entity.pdbx_description
1 polymer ?
#
loop_
_entity_poly.entity_id
_entity_poly.type
_entity_poly.pdbx_seq_one_letter_code
_entity_poly.pdbx_strand_id
1 'polypeptide(L)'
;MPELPEVEIVKRGLNQLTLNKKIVGGEVLLERTVAHPISVGDFLDGFQGKAIAGWHRRGKYLLAQLYKWDTKTPKLTQLKENQDGWLGVHLRMTGQLLWVKPEESLHKHTRVRIFFGDHSSGSEGHPTHELRFIDQRTF
;
A
#
# COMPACT_ATOMS: atom_id res chain seq x y z
N MET A 1 20.22 4.79 -3.90
CA MET A 1 19.61 3.76 -3.04
C MET A 1 19.28 4.34 -1.69
N PRO A 2 18.02 4.26 -1.25
CA PRO A 2 17.71 4.75 0.09
C PRO A 2 18.50 4.02 1.16
N GLU A 3 19.10 4.78 2.04
CA GLU A 3 19.81 4.23 3.17
C GLU A 3 18.81 3.68 4.20
N LEU A 4 19.27 2.80 5.10
CA LEU A 4 18.41 2.24 6.12
C LEU A 4 17.70 3.31 6.96
N PRO A 5 18.35 4.42 7.37
CA PRO A 5 17.65 5.49 8.08
C PRO A 5 16.52 6.11 7.26
N GLU A 6 16.69 6.25 5.94
CA GLU A 6 15.64 6.79 5.07
C GLU A 6 14.45 5.83 4.99
N VAL A 7 14.72 4.54 4.87
CA VAL A 7 13.66 3.52 4.86
C VAL A 7 12.89 3.54 6.16
N GLU A 8 13.57 3.73 7.29
CA GLU A 8 12.93 3.81 8.60
C GLU A 8 12.01 5.02 8.71
N ILE A 9 12.41 6.16 8.16
CA ILE A 9 11.58 7.37 8.14
C ILE A 9 10.33 7.15 7.30
N VAL A 10 10.47 6.50 6.14
CA VAL A 10 9.33 6.17 5.29
C VAL A 10 8.36 5.25 6.03
N LYS A 11 8.88 4.22 6.70
CA LYS A 11 8.06 3.30 7.48
C LYS A 11 7.24 4.04 8.53
N ARG A 12 7.87 4.95 9.26
CA ARG A 12 7.17 5.73 10.31
C ARG A 12 6.07 6.59 9.72
N GLY A 13 6.32 7.23 8.58
CA GLY A 13 5.32 8.03 7.91
C GLY A 13 4.13 7.20 7.45
N LEU A 14 4.39 6.03 6.87
CA LEU A 14 3.34 5.13 6.43
C LEU A 14 2.48 4.64 7.60
N ASN A 15 3.11 4.35 8.75
CA ASN A 15 2.37 3.95 9.94
C ASN A 15 1.46 5.06 10.47
N GLN A 16 1.81 6.32 10.23
CA GLN A 16 0.95 7.42 10.64
C GLN A 16 -0.21 7.66 9.67
N LEU A 17 -0.02 7.41 8.38
CA LEU A 17 -0.96 7.83 7.36
C LEU A 17 -1.90 6.73 6.86
N THR A 18 -1.45 5.48 6.82
CA THR A 18 -2.16 4.43 6.09
C THR A 18 -2.93 3.44 6.96
N LEU A 19 -2.70 3.44 8.28
CA LEU A 19 -3.32 2.43 9.13
C LEU A 19 -4.82 2.65 9.30
N ASN A 20 -5.53 1.53 9.42
CA ASN A 20 -6.98 1.51 9.66
C ASN A 20 -7.78 2.14 8.52
N LYS A 21 -7.25 2.08 7.31
CA LYS A 21 -7.95 2.52 6.11
C LYS A 21 -8.12 1.34 5.17
N LYS A 22 -9.32 1.21 4.61
CA LYS A 22 -9.64 0.10 3.70
C LYS A 22 -9.03 0.35 2.33
N ILE A 23 -8.39 -0.67 1.77
CA ILE A 23 -7.92 -0.63 0.39
C ILE A 23 -9.10 -0.95 -0.52
N VAL A 24 -9.48 0.02 -1.36
CA VAL A 24 -10.65 -0.14 -2.22
C VAL A 24 -10.30 -0.50 -3.65
N GLY A 25 -9.02 -0.53 -3.99
CA GLY A 25 -8.59 -0.94 -5.32
C GLY A 25 -7.14 -0.56 -5.57
N GLY A 26 -6.72 -0.73 -6.81
CA GLY A 26 -5.37 -0.39 -7.20
C GLY A 26 -5.21 -0.40 -8.71
N GLU A 27 -4.07 0.09 -9.17
CA GLU A 27 -3.73 0.12 -10.59
C GLU A 27 -2.23 -0.11 -10.74
N VAL A 28 -1.84 -0.98 -11.65
CA VAL A 28 -0.45 -1.22 -11.99
C VAL A 28 -0.17 -0.62 -13.36
N LEU A 29 0.70 0.38 -13.42
CA LEU A 29 1.02 1.12 -14.63
C LEU A 29 2.22 0.53 -15.37
N LEU A 30 3.04 -0.25 -14.68
CA LEU A 30 4.16 -0.97 -15.29
C LEU A 30 4.22 -2.36 -14.67
N GLU A 31 3.85 -3.38 -15.45
CA GLU A 31 3.72 -4.75 -14.92
C GLU A 31 5.02 -5.30 -14.34
N ARG A 32 6.16 -4.94 -14.92
CA ARG A 32 7.46 -5.42 -14.43
C ARG A 32 7.80 -4.97 -13.03
N THR A 33 7.06 -3.99 -12.49
CA THR A 33 7.23 -3.53 -11.13
C THR A 33 6.80 -4.60 -10.12
N VAL A 34 5.83 -5.44 -10.51
CA VAL A 34 5.28 -6.47 -9.63
C VAL A 34 6.11 -7.75 -9.77
N ALA A 35 6.84 -8.10 -8.72
CA ALA A 35 7.67 -9.28 -8.72
C ALA A 35 6.87 -10.55 -8.38
N HIS A 36 5.87 -10.43 -7.52
CA HIS A 36 5.07 -11.56 -7.08
C HIS A 36 3.72 -11.06 -6.54
N PRO A 37 2.60 -11.71 -6.86
CA PRO A 37 2.48 -12.78 -7.85
C PRO A 37 2.72 -12.27 -9.28
N ILE A 38 2.96 -13.17 -10.22
CA ILE A 38 3.28 -12.80 -11.61
C ILE A 38 2.11 -12.08 -12.29
N SER A 39 0.90 -12.50 -12.00
CA SER A 39 -0.30 -11.87 -12.57
C SER A 39 -0.64 -10.57 -11.85
N VAL A 40 -0.83 -9.48 -12.62
CA VAL A 40 -1.27 -8.20 -12.08
C VAL A 40 -2.64 -8.35 -11.40
N GLY A 41 -3.54 -9.12 -11.99
CA GLY A 41 -4.86 -9.36 -11.38
C GLY A 41 -4.75 -10.01 -10.01
N ASP A 42 -3.91 -11.03 -9.88
CA ASP A 42 -3.70 -11.69 -8.59
C ASP A 42 -3.04 -10.74 -7.58
N PHE A 43 -2.14 -9.88 -8.04
CA PHE A 43 -1.52 -8.89 -7.19
C PHE A 43 -2.56 -7.92 -6.62
N LEU A 44 -3.41 -7.38 -7.48
CA LEU A 44 -4.44 -6.43 -7.05
C LEU A 44 -5.49 -7.11 -6.15
N ASP A 45 -5.90 -8.33 -6.51
CA ASP A 45 -6.86 -9.09 -5.70
C ASP A 45 -6.30 -9.42 -4.31
N GLY A 46 -4.99 -9.54 -4.21
CA GLY A 46 -4.34 -9.91 -2.96
C GLY A 46 -4.49 -8.86 -1.85
N PHE A 47 -4.73 -7.60 -2.19
CA PHE A 47 -4.89 -6.57 -1.17
C PHE A 47 -6.24 -5.84 -1.23
N GLN A 48 -7.03 -6.02 -2.27
CA GLN A 48 -8.32 -5.34 -2.40
C GLN A 48 -9.28 -5.78 -1.28
N GLY A 49 -9.92 -4.80 -0.66
CA GLY A 49 -10.86 -5.05 0.43
C GLY A 49 -10.20 -5.31 1.77
N LYS A 50 -8.88 -5.20 1.84
CA LYS A 50 -8.11 -5.38 3.06
C LYS A 50 -7.66 -4.05 3.63
N ALA A 51 -7.10 -4.07 4.83
CA ALA A 51 -6.53 -2.89 5.45
C ALA A 51 -5.13 -3.22 5.98
N ILE A 52 -4.37 -2.18 6.30
CA ILE A 52 -3.00 -2.32 6.77
C ILE A 52 -2.98 -2.22 8.28
N ALA A 53 -2.47 -3.27 8.94
CA ALA A 53 -2.32 -3.30 10.39
C ALA A 53 -1.06 -2.58 10.85
N GLY A 54 -0.02 -2.59 10.03
CA GLY A 54 1.22 -1.92 10.35
C GLY A 54 2.25 -2.14 9.27
N TRP A 55 3.21 -1.24 9.21
CA TRP A 55 4.36 -1.36 8.34
C TRP A 55 5.57 -1.77 9.16
N HIS A 56 6.33 -2.69 8.63
CA HIS A 56 7.56 -3.20 9.25
C HIS A 56 8.70 -3.06 8.25
N ARG A 57 9.91 -2.99 8.76
CA ARG A 57 11.09 -2.96 7.92
C ARG A 57 11.89 -4.24 8.12
N ARG A 58 12.28 -4.86 7.02
CA ARG A 58 13.17 -6.01 7.04
C ARG A 58 14.29 -5.75 6.04
N GLY A 59 15.45 -5.31 6.56
CA GLY A 59 16.50 -4.80 5.70
C GLY A 59 16.02 -3.58 4.92
N LYS A 60 16.07 -3.65 3.60
CA LYS A 60 15.62 -2.59 2.70
C LYS A 60 14.20 -2.79 2.18
N TYR A 61 13.51 -3.82 2.70
CA TYR A 61 12.12 -4.07 2.36
C TYR A 61 11.20 -3.43 3.37
N LEU A 62 10.12 -2.86 2.86
CA LEU A 62 8.98 -2.43 3.66
C LEU A 62 7.89 -3.47 3.51
N LEU A 63 7.34 -3.92 4.63
CA LEU A 63 6.33 -4.98 4.66
C LEU A 63 5.08 -4.45 5.35
N ALA A 64 3.99 -4.40 4.60
CA ALA A 64 2.69 -4.04 5.16
C ALA A 64 1.95 -5.31 5.54
N GLN A 65 1.60 -5.43 6.80
CA GLN A 65 0.78 -6.53 7.28
C GLN A 65 -0.66 -6.24 6.94
N LEU A 66 -1.29 -7.17 6.22
CA LEU A 66 -2.66 -7.01 5.75
C LEU A 66 -3.61 -7.81 6.63
N TYR A 67 -4.83 -7.29 6.78
CA TYR A 67 -5.89 -8.01 7.47
C TYR A 67 -7.21 -7.78 6.74
N LYS A 68 -8.13 -8.74 6.88
CA LYS A 68 -9.45 -8.61 6.28
C LYS A 68 -10.23 -7.51 6.98
N TRP A 69 -10.82 -6.64 6.18
CA TRP A 69 -11.63 -5.55 6.71
C TRP A 69 -12.98 -6.10 7.17
N ASP A 70 -13.29 -5.91 8.46
CA ASP A 70 -14.59 -6.25 9.01
C ASP A 70 -15.30 -4.94 9.38
N THR A 71 -16.37 -4.65 8.65
CA THR A 71 -17.14 -3.43 8.88
C THR A 71 -17.91 -3.47 10.19
N LYS A 72 -18.14 -4.66 10.75
CA LYS A 72 -18.93 -4.80 11.95
C LYS A 72 -18.16 -4.53 13.23
N THR A 73 -16.87 -4.87 13.25
CA THR A 73 -16.02 -4.68 14.43
C THR A 73 -14.57 -4.43 14.03
N PRO A 74 -14.23 -3.23 13.55
CA PRO A 74 -12.83 -2.91 13.21
C PRO A 74 -12.01 -2.66 14.49
N LYS A 75 -11.75 -3.69 15.26
CA LYS A 75 -10.97 -3.59 16.49
C LYS A 75 -9.59 -4.20 16.31
N LEU A 76 -8.57 -3.53 16.85
CA LEU A 76 -7.19 -4.00 16.83
C LEU A 76 -7.04 -5.43 17.41
N THR A 77 -7.91 -5.79 18.33
CA THR A 77 -7.87 -7.13 18.95
C THR A 77 -8.18 -8.26 17.98
N GLN A 78 -8.74 -7.97 16.80
CA GLN A 78 -9.07 -8.98 15.80
C GLN A 78 -7.99 -9.13 14.74
N LEU A 79 -6.90 -8.37 14.82
CA LEU A 79 -5.85 -8.40 13.81
C LEU A 79 -5.24 -9.79 13.64
N LYS A 80 -5.06 -10.54 14.74
CA LYS A 80 -4.48 -11.88 14.66
C LYS A 80 -5.38 -12.86 13.94
N GLU A 81 -6.69 -12.77 14.18
CA GLU A 81 -7.66 -13.68 13.57
C GLU A 81 -7.89 -13.37 12.10
N ASN A 82 -7.80 -12.09 11.74
CA ASN A 82 -8.09 -11.61 10.39
C ASN A 82 -6.85 -11.35 9.55
N GLN A 83 -5.67 -11.72 10.05
CA GLN A 83 -4.43 -11.52 9.30
C GLN A 83 -4.52 -12.27 7.97
N ASP A 84 -4.19 -11.58 6.87
CA ASP A 84 -4.39 -12.11 5.53
C ASP A 84 -3.28 -11.65 4.58
N GLY A 85 -2.04 -11.91 4.97
CA GLY A 85 -0.91 -11.73 4.09
C GLY A 85 -0.11 -10.46 4.30
N TRP A 86 0.80 -10.23 3.38
CA TRP A 86 1.76 -9.14 3.43
C TRP A 86 1.89 -8.49 2.07
N LEU A 87 2.06 -7.17 2.06
CA LEU A 87 2.45 -6.42 0.87
C LEU A 87 3.91 -5.98 1.06
N GLY A 88 4.79 -6.46 0.18
CA GLY A 88 6.21 -6.11 0.26
C GLY A 88 6.59 -5.05 -0.76
N VAL A 89 7.40 -4.09 -0.34
CA VAL A 89 7.91 -3.04 -1.21
C VAL A 89 9.41 -2.91 -1.03
N HIS A 90 10.14 -2.96 -2.15
CA HIS A 90 11.58 -2.70 -2.16
C HIS A 90 11.83 -1.39 -2.90
N LEU A 91 12.32 -0.37 -2.18
CA LEU A 91 12.52 0.95 -2.78
C LEU A 91 13.68 1.00 -3.76
N ARG A 92 14.64 0.09 -3.63
CA ARG A 92 15.82 0.04 -4.48
C ARG A 92 16.58 1.37 -4.45
N MET A 93 17.06 1.84 -5.59
CA MET A 93 17.87 3.06 -5.64
C MET A 93 17.04 4.33 -5.77
N THR A 94 15.90 4.26 -6.46
CA THR A 94 15.13 5.45 -6.84
C THR A 94 13.64 5.34 -6.51
N GLY A 95 13.22 4.27 -5.85
CA GLY A 95 11.81 4.09 -5.50
C GLY A 95 11.36 5.04 -4.40
N GLN A 96 10.13 5.51 -4.53
CA GLN A 96 9.50 6.39 -3.55
C GLN A 96 8.05 5.98 -3.34
N LEU A 97 7.57 6.15 -2.12
CA LEU A 97 6.16 5.98 -1.80
C LEU A 97 5.59 7.33 -1.41
N LEU A 98 4.52 7.74 -2.09
CA LEU A 98 3.85 9.02 -1.84
C LEU A 98 2.40 8.77 -1.44
N TRP A 99 1.97 9.47 -0.40
CA TRP A 99 0.58 9.45 0.07
C TRP A 99 -0.07 10.75 -0.38
N VAL A 100 -1.00 10.65 -1.32
CA VAL A 100 -1.58 11.81 -1.97
C VAL A 100 -3.09 11.64 -2.15
N LYS A 101 -3.75 12.72 -2.55
CA LYS A 101 -5.15 12.66 -2.95
C LYS A 101 -5.25 12.13 -4.39
N PRO A 102 -6.33 11.41 -4.73
CA PRO A 102 -6.45 10.80 -6.05
C PRO A 102 -6.41 11.80 -7.20
N GLU A 103 -6.89 13.02 -6.98
CA GLU A 103 -6.94 14.04 -8.02
C GLU A 103 -5.61 14.72 -8.31
N GLU A 104 -4.57 14.45 -7.53
CA GLU A 104 -3.27 15.01 -7.84
C GLU A 104 -2.70 14.42 -9.13
N SER A 105 -2.02 15.27 -9.91
CA SER A 105 -1.44 14.86 -11.19
C SER A 105 -0.47 13.71 -11.01
N LEU A 106 -0.53 12.72 -11.91
CA LEU A 106 0.36 11.59 -11.86
C LEU A 106 1.77 11.98 -12.32
N HIS A 107 2.75 11.57 -11.54
CA HIS A 107 4.14 11.63 -11.98
C HIS A 107 4.35 10.65 -13.14
N LYS A 108 5.15 11.02 -14.12
CA LYS A 108 5.38 10.17 -15.32
C LYS A 108 5.96 8.79 -14.98
N HIS A 109 6.61 8.67 -13.84
CA HIS A 109 7.19 7.39 -13.38
C HIS A 109 6.37 6.71 -12.30
N THR A 110 5.09 7.03 -12.18
CA THR A 110 4.19 6.31 -11.29
C THR A 110 4.00 4.89 -11.82
N ARG A 111 4.29 3.89 -10.99
CA ARG A 111 4.27 2.49 -11.39
C ARG A 111 3.12 1.69 -10.81
N VAL A 112 2.74 2.01 -9.58
CA VAL A 112 1.64 1.34 -8.88
C VAL A 112 0.88 2.39 -8.09
N ARG A 113 -0.45 2.25 -8.09
CA ARG A 113 -1.35 3.07 -7.27
C ARG A 113 -2.18 2.14 -6.41
N ILE A 114 -2.29 2.43 -5.12
CA ILE A 114 -3.16 1.70 -4.20
C ILE A 114 -4.15 2.71 -3.63
N PHE A 115 -5.45 2.45 -3.82
CA PHE A 115 -6.51 3.37 -3.44
C PHE A 115 -7.07 3.02 -2.08
N PHE A 116 -7.19 4.02 -1.22
CA PHE A 116 -7.72 3.85 0.13
C PHE A 116 -9.01 4.65 0.28
N GLY A 117 -10.00 4.04 0.90
CA GLY A 117 -11.28 4.69 1.18
C GLY A 117 -11.47 4.90 2.67
N ASP A 118 -12.32 5.88 2.99
CA ASP A 118 -12.72 6.12 4.36
C ASP A 118 -13.96 5.29 4.68
N HIS A 119 -13.86 4.44 5.71
CA HIS A 119 -14.96 3.57 6.12
C HIS A 119 -16.08 4.33 6.83
N SER A 120 -15.83 5.56 7.27
CA SER A 120 -16.83 6.36 7.97
C SER A 120 -17.75 7.11 7.04
N SER A 121 -17.39 7.24 5.76
CA SER A 121 -18.25 7.88 4.76
C SER A 121 -19.11 6.79 4.09
N GLY A 122 -20.38 7.03 3.95
CA GLY A 122 -21.28 6.08 3.29
C GLY A 122 -21.02 5.89 1.80
N SER A 123 -19.94 6.41 1.26
CA SER A 123 -19.57 6.31 -0.15
C SER A 123 -18.56 5.17 -0.34
N GLU A 124 -19.05 3.94 -0.34
CA GLU A 124 -18.20 2.78 -0.60
C GLU A 124 -17.61 2.87 -2.00
N GLY A 125 -16.31 2.59 -2.11
CA GLY A 125 -15.62 2.54 -3.37
C GLY A 125 -15.04 3.85 -3.85
N HIS A 126 -15.29 4.97 -3.17
CA HIS A 126 -14.66 6.24 -3.53
C HIS A 126 -13.36 6.42 -2.76
N PRO A 127 -12.21 6.44 -3.44
CA PRO A 127 -10.95 6.63 -2.75
C PRO A 127 -10.81 8.05 -2.22
N THR A 128 -10.37 8.17 -0.97
CA THR A 128 -10.06 9.46 -0.36
C THR A 128 -8.59 9.81 -0.49
N HIS A 129 -7.75 8.79 -0.54
CA HIS A 129 -6.30 8.94 -0.68
C HIS A 129 -5.76 7.77 -1.47
N GLU A 130 -4.54 7.93 -1.96
CA GLU A 130 -3.85 6.82 -2.59
C GLU A 130 -2.38 6.82 -2.24
N LEU A 131 -1.81 5.61 -2.19
CA LEU A 131 -0.38 5.39 -2.03
C LEU A 131 0.18 5.10 -3.42
N ARG A 132 1.14 5.91 -3.86
CA ARG A 132 1.77 5.76 -5.18
C ARG A 132 3.21 5.30 -5.03
N PHE A 133 3.55 4.25 -5.77
CA PHE A 133 4.94 3.83 -5.91
C PHE A 133 5.50 4.44 -7.18
N ILE A 134 6.53 5.25 -7.03
CA ILE A 134 7.17 5.97 -8.14
C ILE A 134 8.60 5.50 -8.24
N ASP A 135 9.03 5.15 -9.44
CA ASP A 135 10.42 4.75 -9.68
C ASP A 135 10.78 5.08 -11.13
N GLN A 136 11.80 5.92 -11.32
CA GLN A 136 12.23 6.30 -12.64
C GLN A 136 12.88 5.17 -13.42
N ARG A 137 13.22 4.07 -12.77
CA ARG A 137 13.83 2.91 -13.43
C ARG A 137 12.74 2.05 -14.06
N THR A 138 13.10 1.38 -15.14
CA THR A 138 12.18 0.49 -15.88
C THR A 138 12.51 -0.98 -15.68
N PHE A 139 13.04 -1.36 -14.56
CA PHE A 139 13.38 -2.75 -14.15
C PHE A 139 13.65 -3.72 -15.27
#